data_69b304c226d29ef016265675de95fc91
#
_entry.id   69b304c226d29ef016265675de95fc91
#
_cell.length_a   1.000
_cell.length_b   1.000
_cell.length_c   1.000
_cell.angle_alpha   90.00
_cell.angle_beta   90.00
_cell.angle_gamma   90.00
#
_symmetry.space_group_name_H-M   'P 1'
#
loop_
_entity.id
_entity.type
_entity.pdbx_description
1 polymer ?
#
loop_
_entity_poly.entity_id
_entity_poly.type
_entity_poly.pdbx_seq_one_letter_code
_entity_poly.pdbx_strand_id
1 'polypeptide(L)'
;MRLRLGWLTPLVLLGCLDAFAPADAVPFTPHAVYRVWWAEVESCAGIQGDFDRVEWYEGPGSSYSCPAYEGQCDGWWRSPHTIYMAQGLLYNRRLAEHEMLHDLLGRGDHPPVFQACGV
;
A
#
# COMPACT_ATOMS: atom_id res chain seq x y z
N MET A 1 40.58 33.07 31.22
CA MET A 1 39.96 32.66 29.95
C MET A 1 39.32 31.30 30.19
N ARG A 2 38.01 31.24 30.37
CA ARG A 2 37.28 29.99 30.65
C ARG A 2 36.65 29.49 29.37
N LEU A 3 37.15 28.36 28.84
CA LEU A 3 36.51 27.65 27.75
C LEU A 3 35.20 27.03 28.28
N ARG A 4 34.08 27.47 27.71
CA ARG A 4 32.80 26.79 27.87
C ARG A 4 32.72 25.68 26.82
N LEU A 5 32.84 24.42 27.27
CA LEU A 5 32.49 23.27 26.45
C LEU A 5 30.97 23.29 26.28
N GLY A 6 30.55 23.60 25.06
CA GLY A 6 29.14 23.42 24.66
C GLY A 6 28.85 21.92 24.49
N TRP A 7 27.95 21.42 25.29
CA TRP A 7 27.42 20.07 25.13
C TRP A 7 26.46 20.07 23.93
N LEU A 8 26.91 19.50 22.82
CA LEU A 8 26.04 19.16 21.69
C LEU A 8 25.28 17.91 22.09
N THR A 9 24.03 18.05 22.48
CA THR A 9 23.10 16.95 22.62
C THR A 9 22.75 16.43 21.21
N PRO A 10 22.99 15.14 20.91
CA PRO A 10 22.54 14.60 19.64
C PRO A 10 21.00 14.58 19.63
N LEU A 11 20.41 15.28 18.67
CA LEU A 11 19.00 15.22 18.40
C LEU A 11 18.73 13.85 17.77
N VAL A 12 18.28 12.90 18.57
CA VAL A 12 17.80 11.61 18.07
C VAL A 12 16.46 11.87 17.42
N LEU A 13 16.46 11.99 16.08
CA LEU A 13 15.25 11.92 15.29
C LEU A 13 14.72 10.49 15.40
N LEU A 14 13.85 10.25 16.36
CA LEU A 14 12.97 9.07 16.34
C LEU A 14 12.07 9.23 15.13
N GLY A 15 12.43 8.57 14.03
CA GLY A 15 11.55 8.41 12.90
C GLY A 15 10.22 7.82 13.39
N CYS A 16 9.10 8.50 13.12
CA CYS A 16 7.79 7.97 13.42
C CYS A 16 7.65 6.63 12.71
N LEU A 17 7.60 5.53 13.46
CA LEU A 17 7.15 4.24 12.95
C LEU A 17 5.73 4.46 12.45
N ASP A 18 5.50 4.19 11.15
CA ASP A 18 4.17 4.30 10.57
C ASP A 18 3.27 3.22 11.19
N ALA A 19 2.41 3.62 12.12
CA ALA A 19 1.51 2.73 12.83
C ALA A 19 0.47 2.07 11.90
N PHE A 20 0.36 2.54 10.66
CA PHE A 20 -0.57 2.03 9.65
C PHE A 20 0.12 1.18 8.57
N ALA A 21 1.39 0.87 8.71
CA ALA A 21 2.09 -0.07 7.83
C ALA A 21 2.12 -1.47 8.46
N PRO A 22 1.97 -2.55 7.65
CA PRO A 22 2.22 -3.89 8.12
C PRO A 22 3.65 -4.04 8.63
N ALA A 23 3.83 -4.78 9.75
CA ALA A 23 5.16 -5.09 10.26
C ALA A 23 5.97 -5.84 9.19
N ASP A 24 7.25 -5.49 9.04
CA ASP A 24 8.18 -6.10 8.08
C ASP A 24 7.78 -5.96 6.59
N ALA A 25 6.89 -5.02 6.27
CA ALA A 25 6.59 -4.70 4.88
C ALA A 25 7.82 -4.09 4.19
N VAL A 26 8.12 -4.57 2.99
CA VAL A 26 9.25 -4.08 2.18
C VAL A 26 8.76 -3.60 0.82
N PRO A 27 9.38 -2.56 0.25
CA PRO A 27 9.04 -2.11 -1.10
C PRO A 27 9.28 -3.22 -2.13
N PHE A 28 8.40 -3.32 -3.13
CA PHE A 28 8.66 -4.15 -4.29
C PHE A 28 8.37 -3.40 -5.59
N THR A 29 9.05 -3.81 -6.66
CA THR A 29 8.75 -3.33 -8.00
C THR A 29 7.62 -4.16 -8.58
N PRO A 30 6.48 -3.55 -8.96
CA PRO A 30 5.38 -4.30 -9.51
C PRO A 30 5.77 -5.01 -10.80
N HIS A 31 5.27 -6.24 -10.97
CA HIS A 31 5.45 -7.01 -12.19
C HIS A 31 4.80 -6.29 -13.39
N ALA A 32 5.33 -6.51 -14.58
CA ALA A 32 4.83 -5.86 -15.80
C ALA A 32 3.31 -6.09 -16.02
N VAL A 33 2.80 -7.24 -15.59
CA VAL A 33 1.37 -7.57 -15.70
C VAL A 33 0.47 -6.63 -14.88
N TYR A 34 0.98 -5.97 -13.86
CA TYR A 34 0.21 -5.02 -13.05
C TYR A 34 -0.28 -3.83 -13.87
N ARG A 35 0.47 -3.39 -14.86
CA ARG A 35 0.01 -2.33 -15.77
C ARG A 35 -1.16 -2.79 -16.65
N VAL A 36 -1.18 -4.05 -17.04
CA VAL A 36 -2.32 -4.64 -17.76
C VAL A 36 -3.55 -4.67 -16.87
N TRP A 37 -3.41 -5.15 -15.64
CA TRP A 37 -4.51 -5.19 -14.67
C TRP A 37 -5.01 -3.79 -14.31
N TRP A 38 -4.10 -2.83 -14.16
CA TRP A 38 -4.47 -1.43 -13.94
C TRP A 38 -5.34 -0.88 -15.06
N ALA A 39 -4.94 -1.09 -16.32
CA ALA A 39 -5.71 -0.66 -17.48
C ALA A 39 -7.10 -1.32 -17.53
N GLU A 40 -7.21 -2.58 -17.13
CA GLU A 40 -8.49 -3.28 -17.05
C GLU A 40 -9.41 -2.66 -16.00
N VAL A 41 -8.88 -2.32 -14.82
CA VAL A 41 -9.64 -1.66 -13.76
C VAL A 41 -10.07 -0.26 -14.20
N GLU A 42 -9.19 0.51 -14.81
CA GLU A 42 -9.52 1.82 -15.38
C GLU A 42 -10.68 1.72 -16.38
N SER A 43 -10.60 0.75 -17.26
CA SER A 43 -11.63 0.52 -18.28
C SER A 43 -12.97 0.14 -17.66
N CYS A 44 -12.97 -0.76 -16.67
CA CYS A 44 -14.19 -1.18 -15.99
C CYS A 44 -14.81 -0.05 -15.16
N ALA A 45 -14.02 0.63 -14.37
CA ALA A 45 -14.49 1.67 -13.47
C ALA A 45 -14.79 3.00 -14.18
N GLY A 46 -14.29 3.19 -15.41
CA GLY A 46 -14.44 4.45 -16.14
C GLY A 46 -13.64 5.60 -15.53
N ILE A 47 -12.57 5.30 -14.81
CA ILE A 47 -11.71 6.26 -14.12
C ILE A 47 -10.28 6.02 -14.56
N GLN A 48 -9.57 7.08 -14.91
CA GLN A 48 -8.14 7.04 -15.19
C GLN A 48 -7.34 7.57 -14.01
N GLY A 49 -6.24 6.90 -13.68
CA GLY A 49 -5.29 7.32 -12.67
C GLY A 49 -3.85 7.19 -13.16
N ASP A 50 -2.92 7.47 -12.28
CA ASP A 50 -1.51 7.37 -12.57
C ASP A 50 -0.90 6.16 -11.83
N PHE A 51 -0.68 5.07 -12.56
CA PHE A 51 -0.07 3.86 -12.02
C PHE A 51 1.28 4.15 -11.36
N ASP A 52 2.06 5.08 -11.90
CA ASP A 52 3.41 5.37 -11.41
C ASP A 52 3.42 6.13 -10.07
N ARG A 53 2.28 6.63 -9.61
CA ARG A 53 2.15 7.21 -8.27
C ARG A 53 2.01 6.19 -7.17
N VAL A 54 1.62 4.97 -7.51
CA VAL A 54 1.36 3.94 -6.51
C VAL A 54 2.67 3.45 -5.92
N GLU A 55 2.76 3.49 -4.61
CA GLU A 55 3.85 2.89 -3.84
C GLU A 55 3.45 1.47 -3.44
N TRP A 56 4.24 0.49 -3.84
CA TRP A 56 3.97 -0.92 -3.65
C TRP A 56 4.86 -1.52 -2.57
N TYR A 57 4.24 -2.22 -1.64
CA TYR A 57 4.91 -2.94 -0.57
C TYR A 57 4.40 -4.38 -0.49
N GLU A 58 5.28 -5.31 -0.17
CA GLU A 58 4.90 -6.67 0.15
C GLU A 58 4.99 -6.92 1.65
N GLY A 59 3.95 -7.53 2.23
CA GLY A 59 3.95 -8.05 3.58
C GLY A 59 4.41 -9.50 3.58
N PRO A 60 5.02 -9.99 4.70
CA PRO A 60 5.54 -11.35 4.76
C PRO A 60 4.43 -12.40 4.69
N GLY A 61 4.72 -13.52 4.01
CA GLY A 61 3.84 -14.69 3.97
C GLY A 61 2.67 -14.58 3.00
N SER A 62 1.65 -15.42 3.20
CA SER A 62 0.43 -15.46 2.38
C SER A 62 -0.68 -14.53 2.89
N SER A 63 -0.51 -14.00 4.09
CA SER A 63 -1.32 -12.96 4.70
C SER A 63 -0.50 -12.30 5.79
N TYR A 64 -0.93 -11.15 6.28
CA TYR A 64 -0.24 -10.40 7.34
C TYR A 64 -1.24 -9.80 8.31
N SER A 65 -0.77 -9.44 9.53
CA SER A 65 -1.62 -8.78 10.51
C SER A 65 -2.10 -7.42 10.00
N CYS A 66 -3.41 -7.20 10.02
CA CYS A 66 -4.00 -5.95 9.54
C CYS A 66 -3.63 -4.79 10.46
N PRO A 67 -3.08 -3.68 9.92
CA PRO A 67 -2.70 -2.54 10.75
C PRO A 67 -3.88 -1.79 11.36
N ALA A 68 -5.04 -1.82 10.71
CA ALA A 68 -6.21 -1.02 11.08
C ALA A 68 -7.22 -1.77 11.97
N TYR A 69 -7.18 -3.09 12.03
CA TYR A 69 -8.10 -3.92 12.81
C TYR A 69 -7.50 -5.29 13.11
N GLU A 70 -8.10 -6.03 14.04
CA GLU A 70 -7.70 -7.41 14.34
C GLU A 70 -8.03 -8.34 13.17
N GLY A 71 -7.10 -9.23 12.84
CA GLY A 71 -7.25 -10.23 11.79
C GLY A 71 -6.12 -10.25 10.80
N GLN A 72 -6.33 -10.99 9.71
CA GLN A 72 -5.36 -11.15 8.63
C GLN A 72 -5.81 -10.41 7.38
N CYS A 73 -4.87 -9.72 6.74
CA CYS A 73 -5.05 -9.05 5.46
C CYS A 73 -4.26 -9.75 4.37
N ASP A 74 -4.86 -9.86 3.19
CA ASP A 74 -4.20 -10.32 1.97
C ASP A 74 -3.65 -9.13 1.17
N GLY A 75 -4.39 -8.04 1.16
CA GLY A 75 -4.02 -6.76 0.59
C GLY A 75 -4.62 -5.61 1.38
N TRP A 76 -4.05 -4.44 1.24
CA TRP A 76 -4.54 -3.25 1.90
C TRP A 76 -4.10 -1.99 1.16
N TRP A 77 -5.06 -1.13 0.87
CA TRP A 77 -4.79 0.21 0.35
C TRP A 77 -4.78 1.25 1.48
N ARG A 78 -3.80 2.14 1.42
CA ARG A 78 -3.70 3.29 2.30
C ARG A 78 -3.62 4.58 1.48
N SER A 79 -4.45 5.55 1.85
CA SER A 79 -4.41 6.88 1.26
C SER A 79 -3.02 7.52 1.41
N PRO A 80 -2.50 8.28 0.44
CA PRO A 80 -3.18 8.57 -0.82
C PRO A 80 -2.98 7.50 -1.90
N HIS A 81 -1.83 6.82 -1.98
CA HIS A 81 -1.45 5.94 -3.09
C HIS A 81 -0.51 4.80 -2.65
N THR A 82 -0.76 4.18 -1.52
CA THR A 82 0.07 3.07 -1.04
C THR A 82 -0.72 1.77 -1.03
N ILE A 83 -0.17 0.73 -1.64
CA ILE A 83 -0.77 -0.61 -1.67
C ILE A 83 0.19 -1.60 -1.04
N TYR A 84 -0.33 -2.38 -0.11
CA TYR A 84 0.35 -3.53 0.49
C TYR A 84 -0.28 -4.81 -0.05
N MET A 85 0.56 -5.76 -0.47
CA MET A 85 0.16 -7.08 -0.93
C MET A 85 0.87 -8.14 -0.09
N ALA A 86 0.19 -9.21 0.26
CA ALA A 86 0.85 -10.36 0.85
C ALA A 86 1.83 -10.96 -0.16
N GLN A 87 3.05 -11.30 0.28
CA GLN A 87 4.12 -11.82 -0.57
C GLN A 87 3.67 -13.04 -1.39
N GLY A 88 2.91 -13.94 -0.78
CA GLY A 88 2.38 -15.14 -1.45
C GLY A 88 1.27 -14.85 -2.47
N LEU A 89 0.77 -13.63 -2.57
CA LEU A 89 -0.38 -13.26 -3.40
C LEU A 89 -0.06 -12.19 -4.45
N LEU A 90 1.22 -11.94 -4.74
CA LEU A 90 1.61 -10.91 -5.71
C LEU A 90 1.09 -11.17 -7.13
N TYR A 91 0.84 -12.43 -7.48
CA TYR A 91 0.24 -12.83 -8.76
C TYR A 91 -1.28 -13.09 -8.70
N ASN A 92 -1.92 -12.76 -7.59
CA ASN A 92 -3.37 -12.83 -7.48
C ASN A 92 -3.98 -11.59 -8.14
N ARG A 93 -4.45 -11.75 -9.38
CA ARG A 93 -5.03 -10.68 -10.18
C ARG A 93 -6.19 -9.98 -9.48
N ARG A 94 -7.14 -10.76 -8.96
CA ARG A 94 -8.34 -10.21 -8.34
C ARG A 94 -7.99 -9.34 -7.13
N LEU A 95 -7.06 -9.80 -6.29
CA LEU A 95 -6.59 -9.03 -5.15
C LEU A 95 -5.91 -7.75 -5.59
N ALA A 96 -4.97 -7.84 -6.55
CA ALA A 96 -4.27 -6.66 -7.05
C ALA A 96 -5.24 -5.63 -7.65
N GLU A 97 -6.18 -6.07 -8.47
CA GLU A 97 -7.20 -5.20 -9.07
C GLU A 97 -8.14 -4.60 -8.02
N HIS A 98 -8.46 -5.34 -6.95
CA HIS A 98 -9.23 -4.83 -5.81
C HIS A 98 -8.53 -3.64 -5.15
N GLU A 99 -7.27 -3.78 -4.83
CA GLU A 99 -6.48 -2.70 -4.22
C GLU A 99 -6.24 -1.53 -5.20
N MET A 100 -6.04 -1.82 -6.47
CA MET A 100 -5.94 -0.80 -7.52
C MET A 100 -7.22 0.04 -7.63
N LEU A 101 -8.38 -0.59 -7.48
CA LEU A 101 -9.65 0.13 -7.51
C LEU A 101 -9.81 1.06 -6.31
N HIS A 102 -9.37 0.66 -5.12
CA HIS A 102 -9.28 1.58 -3.99
C HIS A 102 -8.44 2.81 -4.32
N ASP A 103 -7.29 2.61 -4.97
CA ASP A 103 -6.39 3.71 -5.34
C ASP A 103 -7.02 4.65 -6.37
N LEU A 104 -7.65 4.10 -7.40
CA LEU A 104 -8.35 4.89 -8.42
C LEU A 104 -9.50 5.70 -7.86
N LEU A 105 -10.26 5.14 -6.92
CA LEU A 105 -11.37 5.83 -6.26
C LEU A 105 -10.91 6.78 -5.16
N GLY A 106 -9.71 6.58 -4.60
CA GLY A 106 -9.21 7.34 -3.46
C GLY A 106 -10.00 7.10 -2.17
N ARG A 107 -10.57 5.90 -1.99
CA ARG A 107 -11.41 5.57 -0.84
C ARG A 107 -11.27 4.11 -0.44
N GLY A 108 -11.36 3.84 0.86
CA GLY A 108 -11.15 2.51 1.45
C GLY A 108 -12.42 1.69 1.64
N ASP A 109 -13.61 2.21 1.32
CA ASP A 109 -14.86 1.47 1.35
C ASP A 109 -15.10 0.71 0.02
N HIS A 110 -16.18 -0.05 -0.06
CA HIS A 110 -16.48 -0.90 -1.20
C HIS A 110 -17.81 -0.50 -1.87
N PRO A 111 -17.84 0.62 -2.63
CA PRO A 111 -19.02 0.97 -3.41
C PRO A 111 -19.33 -0.10 -4.47
N PRO A 112 -20.54 -0.09 -5.06
CA PRO A 112 -21.02 -1.15 -5.98
C PRO A 112 -20.09 -1.45 -7.17
N VAL A 113 -19.24 -0.51 -7.58
CA VAL A 113 -18.29 -0.71 -8.68
C VAL A 113 -17.32 -1.88 -8.43
N PHE A 114 -16.98 -2.18 -7.18
CA PHE A 114 -16.16 -3.35 -6.85
C PHE A 114 -16.83 -4.64 -7.31
N GLN A 115 -18.11 -4.82 -7.01
CA GLN A 115 -18.86 -5.98 -7.43
C GLN A 115 -19.08 -5.98 -8.96
N ALA A 116 -19.39 -4.83 -9.54
CA ALA A 116 -19.60 -4.71 -10.98
C ALA A 116 -18.34 -5.06 -11.78
N CYS A 117 -17.15 -4.75 -11.26
CA CYS A 117 -15.87 -5.09 -11.88
C CYS A 117 -15.33 -6.48 -11.47
N GLY A 118 -16.03 -7.19 -10.59
CA GLY A 118 -15.64 -8.55 -10.17
C GLY A 118 -14.40 -8.62 -9.29
N VAL A 119 -14.14 -7.55 -8.54
CA VAL A 119 -12.96 -7.41 -7.67
C VAL A 119 -13.33 -7.18 -6.21
#